data_e71e6c858dfa79cd7d0e1b5dbdabcedf
#
_entry.id   e71e6c858dfa79cd7d0e1b5dbdabcedf
#
_cell.length_a   1.000
_cell.length_b   1.000
_cell.length_c   1.000
_cell.angle_alpha   90.00
_cell.angle_beta   90.00
_cell.angle_gamma   90.00
#
_symmetry.space_group_name_H-M   'P 1'
#
loop_
_entity.id
_entity.type
_entity.pdbx_description
1 polymer ?
#
loop_
_entity_poly.entity_id
_entity_poly.type
_entity_poly.pdbx_seq_one_letter_code
_entity_poly.pdbx_strand_id
1 'polypeptide(L)'
;IHGEGWAAGGCGIPEELRAVKNNADQFTPIGVFSDDIRDGLRGKWTDGNKGGFVSGKGLDESIKFGVVGATAHPQIDLTQVAHTNKAYATSPAQVINYMSCHDDPCIVDKLKAINPNYTIEEIIRMDLLGQTIVFTSQGVPFIYAGEEVLRDKKGVHNTYQSPDEINQIDWTNKVKYAQVY
;
A
#
# COMPACT_ATOMS: atom_id res chain seq x y z
N ILE A 1 -16.35 -1.70 9.50
CA ILE A 1 -15.69 -0.43 9.91
C ILE A 1 -14.19 -0.60 9.74
N HIS A 2 -13.50 0.45 9.33
CA HIS A 2 -12.03 0.45 9.19
C HIS A 2 -11.46 1.82 9.55
N GLY A 3 -10.17 1.84 9.83
CA GLY A 3 -9.40 3.05 10.12
C GLY A 3 -7.93 2.88 9.75
N GLU A 4 -7.19 3.97 9.77
CA GLU A 4 -5.78 3.95 9.36
C GLU A 4 -4.90 3.14 10.33
N GLY A 5 -5.20 3.16 11.62
CA GLY A 5 -4.46 2.36 12.60
C GLY A 5 -3.08 2.90 12.96
N TRP A 6 -2.87 4.21 12.83
CA TRP A 6 -1.65 4.87 13.33
C TRP A 6 -1.90 5.97 14.32
N ALA A 7 -0.92 6.23 15.16
CA ALA A 7 -0.91 7.38 16.05
C ALA A 7 -0.40 8.60 15.29
N ALA A 8 -1.29 9.49 14.90
CA ALA A 8 -0.96 10.73 14.20
C ALA A 8 -0.46 11.82 15.16
N GLY A 9 0.58 11.55 15.93
CA GLY A 9 1.15 12.47 16.90
C GLY A 9 0.99 12.00 18.35
N GLY A 10 1.41 12.83 19.31
CA GLY A 10 1.31 12.52 20.72
C GLY A 10 -0.14 12.54 21.21
N CYS A 11 -0.55 11.49 21.90
CA CYS A 11 -1.80 11.47 22.66
C CYS A 11 -1.53 10.97 24.07
N GLY A 12 -2.32 11.41 25.03
CA GLY A 12 -2.18 11.02 26.45
C GLY A 12 -2.61 9.58 26.77
N ILE A 13 -3.00 8.80 25.73
CA ILE A 13 -3.41 7.40 25.91
C ILE A 13 -2.17 6.51 25.88
N PRO A 14 -1.98 5.59 26.85
CA PRO A 14 -0.93 4.57 26.80
C PRO A 14 -0.95 3.78 25.50
N GLU A 15 0.23 3.42 24.99
CA GLU A 15 0.37 2.82 23.65
C GLU A 15 -0.45 1.53 23.50
N GLU A 16 -0.47 0.70 24.52
CA GLU A 16 -1.20 -0.57 24.56
C GLU A 16 -2.73 -0.42 24.51
N LEU A 17 -3.25 0.78 24.76
CA LEU A 17 -4.69 1.10 24.70
C LEU A 17 -5.09 1.88 23.44
N ARG A 18 -4.13 2.20 22.58
CA ARG A 18 -4.40 2.95 21.34
C ARG A 18 -4.98 2.04 20.27
N ALA A 19 -5.92 2.57 19.49
CA ALA A 19 -6.44 1.90 18.30
C ALA A 19 -5.43 1.99 17.13
N VAL A 20 -4.25 1.42 17.33
CA VAL A 20 -3.17 1.34 16.33
C VAL A 20 -3.07 -0.07 15.74
N LYS A 21 -2.47 -0.19 14.58
CA LYS A 21 -2.29 -1.45 13.84
C LYS A 21 -1.77 -2.58 14.75
N ASN A 22 -0.75 -2.30 15.56
CA ASN A 22 -0.14 -3.29 16.44
C ASN A 22 -1.06 -3.82 17.55
N ASN A 23 -2.20 -3.18 17.80
CA ASN A 23 -3.20 -3.59 18.78
C ASN A 23 -4.50 -4.08 18.12
N ALA A 24 -4.47 -4.35 16.80
CA ALA A 24 -5.68 -4.71 16.06
C ALA A 24 -6.34 -6.01 16.56
N ASP A 25 -5.58 -6.89 17.20
CA ASP A 25 -6.07 -8.07 17.89
C ASP A 25 -7.05 -7.76 19.04
N GLN A 26 -7.06 -6.52 19.55
CA GLN A 26 -7.90 -6.10 20.68
C GLN A 26 -9.23 -5.46 20.27
N PHE A 27 -9.40 -5.05 19.00
CA PHE A 27 -10.59 -4.32 18.53
C PHE A 27 -11.26 -4.91 17.30
N THR A 28 -11.59 -6.18 17.37
CA THR A 28 -12.41 -6.84 16.35
C THR A 28 -13.86 -6.33 16.39
N PRO A 29 -14.58 -6.12 15.27
CA PRO A 29 -14.21 -6.40 13.88
C PRO A 29 -13.79 -5.14 13.11
N ILE A 30 -12.82 -4.39 13.57
CA ILE A 30 -12.34 -3.18 12.90
C ILE A 30 -11.12 -3.52 12.05
N GLY A 31 -11.15 -3.14 10.77
CA GLY A 31 -10.04 -3.30 9.84
C GLY A 31 -9.06 -2.14 9.91
N VAL A 32 -7.77 -2.43 9.73
CA VAL A 32 -6.69 -1.45 9.67
C VAL A 32 -5.92 -1.55 8.36
N PHE A 33 -5.43 -0.44 7.86
CA PHE A 33 -4.60 -0.39 6.65
C PHE A 33 -3.23 -1.02 6.90
N SER A 34 -2.78 -1.86 5.96
CA SER A 34 -1.48 -2.54 6.02
C SER A 34 -0.43 -1.80 5.22
N ASP A 35 0.35 -0.96 5.90
CA ASP A 35 1.53 -0.34 5.31
C ASP A 35 2.65 -1.36 5.01
N ASP A 36 2.61 -2.53 5.62
CA ASP A 36 3.55 -3.62 5.35
C ASP A 36 3.45 -4.11 3.90
N ILE A 37 2.23 -4.43 3.42
CA ILE A 37 2.04 -4.85 2.02
C ILE A 37 2.19 -3.67 1.07
N ARG A 38 1.69 -2.46 1.43
CA ARG A 38 1.85 -1.26 0.60
C ARG A 38 3.31 -1.01 0.25
N ASP A 39 4.14 -0.91 1.27
CA ASP A 39 5.56 -0.61 1.09
C ASP A 39 6.34 -1.86 0.65
N GLY A 40 5.84 -3.04 0.95
CA GLY A 40 6.31 -4.29 0.36
C GLY A 40 6.19 -4.28 -1.15
N LEU A 41 5.06 -3.85 -1.69
CA LEU A 41 4.81 -3.78 -3.13
C LEU A 41 5.61 -2.67 -3.81
N ARG A 42 5.47 -1.44 -3.36
CA ARG A 42 6.00 -0.25 -4.06
C ARG A 42 7.34 0.27 -3.53
N GLY A 43 7.75 -0.16 -2.34
CA GLY A 43 8.85 0.45 -1.58
C GLY A 43 8.38 1.63 -0.72
N LYS A 44 9.11 1.90 0.37
CA LYS A 44 8.80 3.01 1.28
C LYS A 44 8.93 4.35 0.55
N TRP A 45 8.02 5.28 0.82
CA TRP A 45 8.09 6.62 0.25
C TRP A 45 9.32 7.40 0.75
N THR A 46 9.72 7.17 2.01
CA THR A 46 10.89 7.79 2.65
C THR A 46 12.21 7.36 2.01
N ASP A 47 12.22 6.23 1.33
CA ASP A 47 13.43 5.67 0.73
C ASP A 47 13.69 6.18 -0.70
N GLY A 48 13.08 7.29 -1.07
CA GLY A 48 13.30 7.96 -2.35
C GLY A 48 13.11 7.03 -3.55
N ASN A 49 14.22 6.70 -4.22
CA ASN A 49 14.24 5.86 -5.41
C ASN A 49 14.39 4.35 -5.15
N LYS A 50 14.33 3.89 -3.90
CA LYS A 50 14.31 2.45 -3.62
C LYS A 50 12.93 1.89 -3.89
N GLY A 51 12.89 0.80 -4.64
CA GLY A 51 11.65 0.11 -5.00
C GLY A 51 11.27 -0.99 -4.01
N GLY A 52 10.12 -1.61 -4.28
CA GLY A 52 9.65 -2.81 -3.61
C GLY A 52 9.55 -4.00 -4.56
N PHE A 53 8.71 -4.96 -4.20
CA PHE A 53 8.57 -6.24 -4.90
C PHE A 53 8.24 -6.07 -6.38
N VAL A 54 7.29 -5.20 -6.74
CA VAL A 54 6.87 -5.02 -8.14
C VAL A 54 7.99 -4.54 -9.06
N SER A 55 9.01 -3.89 -8.50
CA SER A 55 10.20 -3.45 -9.23
C SER A 55 11.40 -4.39 -9.06
N GLY A 56 11.19 -5.59 -8.52
CA GLY A 56 12.23 -6.62 -8.34
C GLY A 56 13.26 -6.26 -7.26
N LYS A 57 12.88 -5.50 -6.23
CA LYS A 57 13.80 -5.02 -5.20
C LYS A 57 13.67 -5.74 -3.85
N GLY A 58 13.05 -6.91 -3.80
CA GLY A 58 12.87 -7.70 -2.59
C GLY A 58 11.62 -7.31 -1.80
N LEU A 59 11.69 -7.41 -0.46
CA LEU A 59 10.58 -7.25 0.48
C LEU A 59 9.56 -8.41 0.42
N ASP A 60 10.02 -9.59 0.04
CA ASP A 60 9.20 -10.80 -0.13
C ASP A 60 8.44 -11.17 1.15
N GLU A 61 9.04 -11.00 2.33
CA GLU A 61 8.38 -11.31 3.59
C GLU A 61 7.20 -10.37 3.88
N SER A 62 7.30 -9.09 3.49
CA SER A 62 6.17 -8.16 3.57
C SER A 62 5.03 -8.56 2.64
N ILE A 63 5.34 -9.08 1.45
CA ILE A 63 4.33 -9.60 0.52
C ILE A 63 3.67 -10.86 1.09
N LYS A 64 4.45 -11.85 1.55
CA LYS A 64 3.92 -13.05 2.20
C LYS A 64 3.01 -12.70 3.37
N PHE A 65 3.44 -11.74 4.21
CA PHE A 65 2.67 -11.28 5.35
C PHE A 65 1.34 -10.63 4.95
N GLY A 66 1.34 -9.78 3.93
CA GLY A 66 0.13 -9.20 3.37
C GLY A 66 -0.80 -10.23 2.75
N VAL A 67 -0.24 -11.21 2.00
CA VAL A 67 -1.01 -12.28 1.35
C VAL A 67 -1.82 -13.11 2.36
N VAL A 68 -1.29 -13.37 3.55
CA VAL A 68 -2.02 -14.08 4.62
C VAL A 68 -2.87 -13.16 5.50
N GLY A 69 -3.02 -11.87 5.13
CA GLY A 69 -3.81 -10.90 5.88
C GLY A 69 -3.26 -10.62 7.27
N ALA A 70 -1.94 -10.43 7.38
CA ALA A 70 -1.21 -10.10 8.60
C ALA A 70 -1.46 -11.05 9.80
N THR A 71 -1.90 -12.27 9.50
CA THR A 71 -2.06 -13.33 10.49
C THR A 71 -0.76 -14.10 10.71
N ALA A 72 -0.67 -14.84 11.81
CA ALA A 72 0.50 -15.67 12.09
C ALA A 72 0.61 -16.83 11.07
N HIS A 73 1.80 -16.99 10.48
CA HIS A 73 2.07 -18.08 9.55
C HIS A 73 3.51 -18.58 9.71
N PRO A 74 3.74 -19.90 9.77
CA PRO A 74 5.05 -20.45 10.09
C PRO A 74 6.13 -20.25 9.02
N GLN A 75 5.75 -19.89 7.80
CA GLN A 75 6.67 -19.64 6.69
C GLN A 75 7.04 -18.16 6.51
N ILE A 76 6.67 -17.30 7.47
CA ILE A 76 6.97 -15.86 7.39
C ILE A 76 7.97 -15.50 8.46
N ASP A 77 9.08 -14.92 8.04
CA ASP A 77 10.06 -14.30 8.93
C ASP A 77 9.61 -12.86 9.25
N LEU A 78 8.92 -12.70 10.38
CA LEU A 78 8.42 -11.40 10.81
C LEU A 78 9.51 -10.36 11.08
N THR A 79 10.78 -10.78 11.25
CA THR A 79 11.90 -9.84 11.42
C THR A 79 12.27 -9.13 10.13
N GLN A 80 11.83 -9.64 8.98
CA GLN A 80 12.08 -9.08 7.66
C GLN A 80 10.86 -8.32 7.09
N VAL A 81 9.75 -8.24 7.83
CA VAL A 81 8.59 -7.46 7.44
C VAL A 81 8.85 -5.96 7.61
N ALA A 82 8.33 -5.13 6.72
CA ALA A 82 8.74 -3.73 6.56
C ALA A 82 8.50 -2.83 7.78
N HIS A 83 7.39 -3.01 8.49
CA HIS A 83 6.94 -2.10 9.56
C HIS A 83 6.54 -2.80 10.85
N THR A 84 6.35 -4.11 10.85
CA THR A 84 5.96 -4.87 12.05
C THR A 84 6.81 -6.12 12.22
N ASN A 85 6.95 -6.55 13.45
CA ASN A 85 7.66 -7.78 13.83
C ASN A 85 6.75 -8.80 14.52
N LYS A 86 5.44 -8.57 14.49
CA LYS A 86 4.42 -9.50 15.01
C LYS A 86 3.21 -9.59 14.09
N ALA A 87 2.54 -10.72 14.08
CA ALA A 87 1.20 -10.82 13.53
C ALA A 87 0.24 -10.00 14.41
N TYR A 88 -0.48 -9.05 13.81
CA TYR A 88 -1.38 -8.16 14.53
C TYR A 88 -2.86 -8.45 14.26
N ALA A 89 -3.17 -9.27 13.26
CA ALA A 89 -4.52 -9.65 12.95
C ALA A 89 -4.83 -11.06 13.48
N THR A 90 -6.01 -11.21 14.09
CA THR A 90 -6.55 -12.52 14.47
C THR A 90 -7.39 -13.14 13.35
N SER A 91 -7.76 -12.32 12.36
CA SER A 91 -8.47 -12.71 11.16
C SER A 91 -8.06 -11.79 10.00
N PRO A 92 -7.94 -12.32 8.78
CA PRO A 92 -7.67 -11.48 7.59
C PRO A 92 -8.69 -10.36 7.38
N ALA A 93 -9.93 -10.53 7.86
CA ALA A 93 -10.98 -9.49 7.78
C ALA A 93 -10.62 -8.18 8.51
N GLN A 94 -9.60 -8.20 9.37
CA GLN A 94 -9.08 -7.02 10.05
C GLN A 94 -8.03 -6.24 9.25
N VAL A 95 -7.69 -6.68 8.04
CA VAL A 95 -6.60 -6.11 7.25
C VAL A 95 -7.11 -5.57 5.94
N ILE A 96 -6.71 -4.32 5.64
CA ILE A 96 -6.98 -3.68 4.37
C ILE A 96 -5.66 -3.66 3.59
N ASN A 97 -5.62 -4.46 2.53
CA ASN A 97 -4.49 -4.54 1.62
C ASN A 97 -4.62 -3.49 0.52
N TYR A 98 -3.56 -2.76 0.26
CA TYR A 98 -3.55 -1.68 -0.73
C TYR A 98 -2.13 -1.42 -1.25
N MET A 99 -2.04 -0.72 -2.37
CA MET A 99 -0.77 -0.32 -2.95
C MET A 99 -0.61 1.21 -2.96
N SER A 100 -1.69 1.93 -3.20
CA SER A 100 -1.74 3.40 -3.16
C SER A 100 -2.95 3.88 -2.36
N CYS A 101 -2.87 5.13 -1.86
CA CYS A 101 -3.98 5.83 -1.21
C CYS A 101 -3.84 7.35 -1.46
N HIS A 102 -4.68 8.15 -0.78
CA HIS A 102 -4.61 9.61 -0.89
C HIS A 102 -3.30 10.19 -0.35
N ASP A 103 -2.71 9.56 0.67
CA ASP A 103 -1.40 9.93 1.22
C ASP A 103 -0.27 9.32 0.39
N ASP A 104 0.89 9.95 0.44
CA ASP A 104 2.13 9.51 -0.20
C ASP A 104 2.05 9.43 -1.75
N PRO A 105 3.11 9.05 -2.45
CA PRO A 105 3.07 8.85 -3.89
C PRO A 105 2.13 7.72 -4.30
N CYS A 106 1.43 7.86 -5.42
CA CYS A 106 0.81 6.74 -6.09
C CYS A 106 1.88 5.77 -6.62
N ILE A 107 1.49 4.56 -6.98
CA ILE A 107 2.44 3.58 -7.53
C ILE A 107 3.16 4.13 -8.78
N VAL A 108 2.45 4.81 -9.67
CA VAL A 108 3.04 5.40 -10.89
C VAL A 108 4.09 6.45 -10.55
N ASP A 109 3.82 7.35 -9.58
CA ASP A 109 4.79 8.33 -9.10
C ASP A 109 6.03 7.68 -8.52
N LYS A 110 5.82 6.64 -7.70
CA LYS A 110 6.91 5.90 -7.06
C LYS A 110 7.78 5.18 -8.09
N LEU A 111 7.19 4.53 -9.09
CA LEU A 111 7.93 3.84 -10.14
C LEU A 111 8.77 4.83 -10.98
N LYS A 112 8.20 5.99 -11.33
CA LYS A 112 8.94 7.07 -12.02
C LYS A 112 10.10 7.61 -11.18
N ALA A 113 9.94 7.69 -9.86
CA ALA A 113 11.01 8.10 -8.94
C ALA A 113 12.13 7.05 -8.81
N ILE A 114 11.78 5.75 -8.87
CA ILE A 114 12.74 4.65 -8.85
C ILE A 114 13.60 4.64 -10.12
N ASN A 115 12.96 4.78 -11.26
CA ASN A 115 13.63 4.86 -12.56
C ASN A 115 12.81 5.69 -13.55
N PRO A 116 13.22 6.92 -13.82
CA PRO A 116 12.53 7.80 -14.76
C PRO A 116 12.56 7.31 -16.23
N ASN A 117 13.35 6.30 -16.53
CA ASN A 117 13.45 5.70 -17.85
C ASN A 117 12.54 4.47 -18.06
N TYR A 118 11.74 4.07 -17.05
CA TYR A 118 10.75 3.03 -17.27
C TYR A 118 9.78 3.41 -18.38
N THR A 119 9.59 2.48 -19.31
CA THR A 119 8.56 2.63 -20.34
C THR A 119 7.17 2.52 -19.72
N ILE A 120 6.17 3.01 -20.42
CA ILE A 120 4.79 2.90 -19.93
C ILE A 120 4.34 1.44 -19.81
N GLU A 121 4.81 0.56 -20.70
CA GLU A 121 4.52 -0.87 -20.66
C GLU A 121 5.14 -1.55 -19.44
N GLU A 122 6.32 -1.13 -19.01
CA GLU A 122 6.95 -1.61 -17.78
C GLU A 122 6.16 -1.15 -16.55
N ILE A 123 5.76 0.13 -16.51
CA ILE A 123 4.92 0.66 -15.43
C ILE A 123 3.61 -0.10 -15.34
N ILE A 124 2.93 -0.33 -16.47
CA ILE A 124 1.68 -1.09 -16.53
C ILE A 124 1.86 -2.50 -15.97
N ARG A 125 2.91 -3.21 -16.36
CA ARG A 125 3.15 -4.57 -15.86
C ARG A 125 3.41 -4.61 -14.36
N MET A 126 4.15 -3.64 -13.82
CA MET A 126 4.43 -3.52 -12.39
C MET A 126 3.17 -3.16 -11.61
N ASP A 127 2.36 -2.25 -12.13
CA ASP A 127 1.08 -1.85 -11.54
C ASP A 127 0.10 -3.03 -11.50
N LEU A 128 -0.10 -3.72 -12.62
CA LEU A 128 -0.95 -4.91 -12.70
C LEU A 128 -0.48 -6.04 -11.78
N LEU A 129 0.83 -6.25 -11.62
CA LEU A 129 1.37 -7.21 -10.66
C LEU A 129 0.95 -6.84 -9.24
N GLY A 130 1.10 -5.56 -8.87
CA GLY A 130 0.71 -5.08 -7.55
C GLY A 130 -0.79 -5.19 -7.28
N GLN A 131 -1.62 -4.77 -8.23
CA GLN A 131 -3.08 -4.93 -8.14
C GLN A 131 -3.48 -6.41 -8.02
N THR A 132 -2.86 -7.29 -8.81
CA THR A 132 -3.11 -8.74 -8.73
C THR A 132 -2.84 -9.25 -7.32
N ILE A 133 -1.71 -8.89 -6.72
CA ILE A 133 -1.38 -9.31 -5.36
C ILE A 133 -2.40 -8.76 -4.36
N VAL A 134 -2.79 -7.48 -4.46
CA VAL A 134 -3.80 -6.89 -3.57
C VAL A 134 -5.14 -7.63 -3.68
N PHE A 135 -5.63 -7.89 -4.88
CA PHE A 135 -6.93 -8.52 -5.09
C PHE A 135 -6.96 -10.03 -4.78
N THR A 136 -5.83 -10.72 -4.81
CA THR A 136 -5.75 -12.15 -4.53
C THR A 136 -5.26 -12.47 -3.12
N SER A 137 -4.90 -11.46 -2.33
CA SER A 137 -4.51 -11.62 -0.92
C SER A 137 -5.73 -11.86 -0.03
N GLN A 138 -5.49 -12.50 1.12
CA GLN A 138 -6.49 -12.57 2.19
C GLN A 138 -6.70 -11.17 2.78
N GLY A 139 -7.92 -10.87 3.22
CA GLY A 139 -8.27 -9.55 3.77
C GLY A 139 -9.19 -8.76 2.84
N VAL A 140 -9.25 -7.46 3.08
CA VAL A 140 -10.09 -6.54 2.30
C VAL A 140 -9.21 -5.83 1.28
N PRO A 141 -9.42 -6.03 -0.03
CA PRO A 141 -8.69 -5.28 -1.04
C PRO A 141 -9.18 -3.84 -1.08
N PHE A 142 -8.26 -2.91 -1.18
CA PHE A 142 -8.54 -1.48 -1.38
C PHE A 142 -7.75 -0.99 -2.59
N ILE A 143 -8.45 -0.32 -3.50
CA ILE A 143 -7.86 0.36 -4.65
C ILE A 143 -8.11 1.86 -4.53
N TYR A 144 -7.08 2.65 -4.75
CA TYR A 144 -7.20 4.10 -4.77
C TYR A 144 -7.83 4.55 -6.07
N ALA A 145 -8.93 5.29 -6.00
CA ALA A 145 -9.68 5.73 -7.18
C ALA A 145 -8.76 6.37 -8.25
N GLY A 146 -8.77 5.82 -9.45
CA GLY A 146 -7.91 6.20 -10.56
C GLY A 146 -6.64 5.33 -10.70
N GLU A 147 -6.31 4.47 -9.73
CA GLU A 147 -5.20 3.53 -9.84
C GLU A 147 -5.44 2.57 -11.02
N GLU A 148 -6.69 2.17 -11.23
CA GLU A 148 -7.15 1.36 -12.36
C GLU A 148 -6.98 2.03 -13.74
N VAL A 149 -6.60 3.29 -13.77
CA VAL A 149 -6.29 4.05 -15.00
C VAL A 149 -4.94 4.75 -14.92
N LEU A 150 -4.00 4.21 -14.15
CA LEU A 150 -2.64 4.73 -13.96
C LEU A 150 -2.62 6.17 -13.44
N ARG A 151 -3.42 6.46 -12.42
CA ARG A 151 -3.38 7.75 -11.75
C ARG A 151 -1.97 8.06 -11.27
N ASP A 152 -1.52 9.27 -11.55
CA ASP A 152 -0.32 9.84 -10.94
C ASP A 152 -0.66 11.19 -10.30
N LYS A 153 0.18 11.64 -9.39
CA LYS A 153 0.12 12.95 -8.74
C LYS A 153 1.27 13.83 -9.19
N LYS A 154 1.82 13.55 -10.37
CA LYS A 154 2.92 14.27 -11.02
C LYS A 154 4.15 14.42 -10.11
N GLY A 155 4.41 13.40 -9.29
CA GLY A 155 5.51 13.35 -8.34
C GLY A 155 5.31 14.16 -7.06
N VAL A 156 4.14 14.78 -6.86
CA VAL A 156 3.84 15.51 -5.62
C VAL A 156 3.50 14.53 -4.51
N HIS A 157 4.27 14.54 -3.44
CA HIS A 157 4.14 13.61 -2.33
C HIS A 157 2.84 13.83 -1.54
N ASN A 158 2.64 15.03 -1.01
CA ASN A 158 1.49 15.36 -0.18
C ASN A 158 0.56 16.35 -0.90
N THR A 159 -0.56 15.86 -1.40
CA THR A 159 -1.41 16.59 -2.34
C THR A 159 -2.70 17.15 -1.76
N TYR A 160 -2.92 17.07 -0.43
CA TYR A 160 -4.20 17.45 0.18
C TYR A 160 -4.58 18.93 -0.03
N GLN A 161 -3.60 19.81 -0.26
CA GLN A 161 -3.79 21.22 -0.59
C GLN A 161 -3.41 21.55 -2.04
N SER A 162 -3.11 20.54 -2.85
CA SER A 162 -2.73 20.75 -4.26
C SER A 162 -3.97 21.07 -5.11
N PRO A 163 -3.79 21.81 -6.22
CA PRO A 163 -4.90 22.15 -7.09
C PRO A 163 -5.41 20.94 -7.88
N ASP A 164 -6.53 21.13 -8.58
CA ASP A 164 -7.21 20.06 -9.33
C ASP A 164 -6.31 19.41 -10.38
N GLU A 165 -5.42 20.16 -11.01
CA GLU A 165 -4.47 19.65 -12.02
C GLU A 165 -3.55 18.54 -11.50
N ILE A 166 -3.39 18.47 -10.16
CA ILE A 166 -2.63 17.41 -9.48
C ILE A 166 -3.58 16.32 -8.97
N ASN A 167 -4.74 16.71 -8.44
CA ASN A 167 -5.63 15.79 -7.73
C ASN A 167 -6.69 15.12 -8.59
N GLN A 168 -7.05 15.70 -9.75
CA GLN A 168 -8.03 15.13 -10.65
C GLN A 168 -7.58 13.79 -11.21
N ILE A 169 -8.54 12.91 -11.49
CA ILE A 169 -8.32 11.66 -12.20
C ILE A 169 -8.43 11.91 -13.71
N ASP A 170 -7.40 11.59 -14.46
CA ASP A 170 -7.44 11.67 -15.91
C ASP A 170 -8.14 10.43 -16.49
N TRP A 171 -9.45 10.52 -16.65
CA TRP A 171 -10.28 9.44 -17.21
C TRP A 171 -10.00 9.14 -18.67
N THR A 172 -9.26 9.99 -19.40
CA THR A 172 -8.85 9.68 -20.79
C THR A 172 -7.87 8.51 -20.84
N ASN A 173 -7.18 8.24 -19.73
CA ASN A 173 -6.31 7.09 -19.58
C ASN A 173 -7.05 5.75 -19.70
N LYS A 174 -8.36 5.69 -19.39
CA LYS A 174 -9.19 4.50 -19.60
C LYS A 174 -9.14 4.00 -21.05
N VAL A 175 -9.13 4.92 -22.02
CA VAL A 175 -9.01 4.59 -23.45
C VAL A 175 -7.56 4.38 -23.84
N LYS A 176 -6.67 5.23 -23.35
CA LYS A 176 -5.25 5.23 -23.69
C LYS A 176 -4.53 3.98 -23.16
N TYR A 177 -4.92 3.49 -21.99
CA TYR A 177 -4.32 2.35 -21.31
C TYR A 177 -5.38 1.29 -20.98
N ALA A 178 -6.19 0.93 -21.96
CA ALA A 178 -7.33 0.01 -21.79
C ALA A 178 -6.94 -1.36 -21.19
N GLN A 179 -5.67 -1.76 -21.29
CA GLN A 179 -5.17 -3.01 -20.71
C GLN A 179 -5.05 -2.99 -19.18
N VAL A 180 -5.09 -1.81 -18.55
CA VAL A 180 -5.06 -1.69 -17.07
C VAL A 180 -6.47 -1.69 -16.50
N TYR A 181 -7.41 -1.07 -17.21
CA TYR A 181 -8.82 -0.97 -16.85
C TYR A 181 -9.54 -2.27 -17.19
#